data_184b90854a76012007ec8bbcac3eadcb
#
_entry.id   184b90854a76012007ec8bbcac3eadcb
#
_cell.length_a   1.000
_cell.length_b   1.000
_cell.length_c   1.000
_cell.angle_alpha   90.00
_cell.angle_beta   90.00
_cell.angle_gamma   90.00
#
_symmetry.space_group_name_H-M   'P 1'
#
loop_
_entity.id
_entity.type
_entity.pdbx_description
1 polymer ?
#
loop_
_entity_poly.entity_id
_entity_poly.type
_entity_poly.pdbx_seq_one_letter_code
_entity_poly.pdbx_strand_id
1 'polypeptide(L)' 'MSHQKIIQDLIAWIDEHIDQPLNIDVVAKKSGYSKWYLQRMFRTVTHQTLGDYIRQRRLLLE' A
#
# COMPACT_ATOMS: atom_id res chain seq x y z
N MET A 1 -3.05 -12.86 13.32
CA MET A 1 -3.37 -12.37 11.99
C MET A 1 -2.18 -12.48 11.08
N SER A 2 -2.38 -12.85 9.84
CA SER A 2 -1.29 -12.96 8.90
C SER A 2 -1.00 -11.60 8.25
N HIS A 3 0.27 -11.36 7.91
CA HIS A 3 0.66 -10.17 7.17
C HIS A 3 -0.05 -10.10 5.84
N GLN A 4 -0.32 -11.25 5.23
CA GLN A 4 -1.00 -11.31 3.95
C GLN A 4 -2.40 -10.70 4.03
N LYS A 5 -3.15 -11.01 5.06
CA LYS A 5 -4.49 -10.46 5.26
C LYS A 5 -4.44 -8.93 5.43
N ILE A 6 -3.50 -8.46 6.24
CA ILE A 6 -3.32 -7.04 6.47
C ILE A 6 -3.02 -6.32 5.16
N ILE A 7 -2.12 -6.89 4.36
CA ILE A 7 -1.72 -6.29 3.09
C ILE A 7 -2.87 -6.33 2.08
N GLN A 8 -3.65 -7.41 2.05
CA GLN A 8 -4.80 -7.49 1.15
C GLN A 8 -5.84 -6.42 1.47
N ASP A 9 -6.13 -6.22 2.75
CA ASP A 9 -7.05 -5.17 3.18
C ASP A 9 -6.52 -3.78 2.79
N LEU A 10 -5.23 -3.59 2.95
CA LEU A 10 -4.59 -2.33 2.61
C LEU A 10 -4.62 -2.06 1.11
N ILE A 11 -4.39 -3.10 0.30
CA ILE A 11 -4.45 -2.98 -1.15
C ILE A 11 -5.87 -2.59 -1.60
N ALA A 12 -6.88 -3.19 -1.01
CA ALA A 12 -8.26 -2.84 -1.33
C ALA A 12 -8.53 -1.36 -1.04
N TRP A 13 -8.04 -0.88 0.11
CA TRP A 13 -8.20 0.52 0.47
C TRP A 13 -7.45 1.44 -0.50
N ILE A 14 -6.23 1.07 -0.87
CA ILE A 14 -5.43 1.84 -1.83
C ILE A 14 -6.16 1.93 -3.16
N ASP A 15 -6.68 0.83 -3.66
CA ASP A 15 -7.37 0.80 -4.95
C ASP A 15 -8.61 1.68 -4.94
N GLU A 16 -9.32 1.74 -3.82
CA GLU A 16 -10.49 2.61 -3.68
C GLU A 16 -10.13 4.09 -3.68
N HIS A 17 -8.90 4.43 -3.31
CA HIS A 17 -8.47 5.82 -3.17
C HIS A 17 -7.36 6.18 -4.15
N ILE A 18 -7.21 5.40 -5.21
CA ILE A 18 -6.10 5.57 -6.15
C ILE A 18 -6.18 6.88 -6.92
N ASP A 19 -7.35 7.45 -7.04
CA ASP A 19 -7.57 8.75 -7.70
C ASP A 19 -7.16 9.94 -6.83
N GLN A 20 -6.80 9.69 -5.58
CA GLN A 20 -6.37 10.73 -4.64
C GLN A 20 -4.86 10.72 -4.50
N PRO A 21 -4.26 11.84 -4.03
CA PRO A 21 -2.81 11.84 -3.77
C PRO A 21 -2.49 10.89 -2.62
N LEU A 22 -1.87 9.77 -2.95
CA LEU A 22 -1.45 8.78 -1.98
C LEU A 22 0.06 8.75 -1.90
N ASN A 23 0.58 8.62 -0.67
CA ASN A 23 2.00 8.39 -0.44
C ASN A 23 2.14 7.51 0.79
N ILE A 24 3.39 7.14 1.10
CA ILE A 24 3.64 6.21 2.21
C ILE A 24 3.17 6.78 3.55
N ASP A 25 3.25 8.10 3.73
CA ASP A 25 2.81 8.71 4.99
C ASP A 25 1.32 8.53 5.19
N VAL A 26 0.53 8.75 4.16
CA VAL A 26 -0.93 8.60 4.21
C VAL A 26 -1.30 7.15 4.49
N VAL A 27 -0.69 6.22 3.77
CA VAL A 27 -0.99 4.80 3.91
C VAL A 27 -0.57 4.29 5.28
N ALA A 28 0.60 4.70 5.76
CA ALA A 28 1.07 4.29 7.08
C ALA A 28 0.13 4.79 8.18
N LYS A 29 -0.32 6.03 8.05
CA LYS A 29 -1.25 6.61 9.03
C LYS A 29 -2.57 5.84 9.03
N LYS A 30 -3.05 5.48 7.87
CA LYS A 30 -4.29 4.69 7.75
C LYS A 30 -4.13 3.31 8.37
N SER A 31 -3.00 2.66 8.14
CA SER A 31 -2.76 1.30 8.62
C SER A 31 -2.47 1.23 10.11
N GLY A 32 -1.98 2.31 10.70
CA GLY A 32 -1.55 2.33 12.09
C GLY A 32 -0.14 1.79 12.31
N TYR A 33 0.59 1.46 11.26
CA TYR A 33 1.97 0.97 11.34
C TYR A 33 2.96 2.07 10.99
N SER A 34 4.21 1.91 11.43
CA SER A 34 5.27 2.82 11.02
C SER A 34 5.56 2.65 9.54
N LYS A 35 6.10 3.70 8.91
CA LYS A 35 6.45 3.65 7.49
C LYS A 35 7.42 2.52 7.19
N TRP A 36 8.43 2.37 8.05
CA TRP A 36 9.46 1.34 7.86
C TRP A 36 8.86 -0.06 7.91
N TYR A 37 8.03 -0.32 8.92
CA TYR A 37 7.43 -1.62 9.09
C TYR A 37 6.46 -1.94 7.96
N LEU A 38 5.67 -0.94 7.57
CA LEU A 38 4.70 -1.10 6.50
C LEU A 38 5.39 -1.43 5.17
N GLN A 39 6.46 -0.70 4.84
CA GLN A 39 7.21 -0.96 3.62
C GLN A 39 7.78 -2.37 3.61
N ARG A 40 8.34 -2.79 4.73
CA ARG A 40 8.92 -4.11 4.83
C ARG A 40 7.87 -5.20 4.66
N MET A 41 6.75 -5.04 5.34
CA MET A 41 5.65 -6.01 5.25
C MET A 41 5.07 -6.07 3.85
N PHE A 42 4.86 -4.93 3.24
CA PHE A 42 4.31 -4.84 1.90
C PHE A 42 5.24 -5.53 0.89
N ARG A 43 6.53 -5.26 0.99
CA ARG A 43 7.50 -5.86 0.08
C ARG A 43 7.60 -7.37 0.27
N THR A 44 7.47 -7.84 1.50
CA THR A 44 7.52 -9.27 1.79
C THR A 44 6.35 -10.00 1.14
N VAL A 45 5.17 -9.40 1.14
CA VAL A 45 3.97 -10.04 0.60
C VAL A 45 3.85 -9.85 -0.91
N THR A 46 4.11 -8.64 -1.41
CA THR A 46 3.86 -8.31 -2.82
C THR A 46 5.12 -8.31 -3.68
N HIS A 47 6.30 -8.36 -3.08
CA HIS A 47 7.60 -8.32 -3.77
C HIS A 47 7.85 -6.99 -4.49
N GLN A 48 7.14 -5.94 -4.12
CA GLN A 48 7.38 -4.60 -4.65
C GLN A 48 7.17 -3.57 -3.55
N THR A 49 7.74 -2.38 -3.77
CA THR A 49 7.56 -1.31 -2.79
C THR A 49 6.16 -0.73 -2.90
N LEU A 50 5.70 -0.10 -1.82
CA LEU A 50 4.39 0.54 -1.82
C LEU A 50 4.32 1.65 -2.88
N GLY A 51 5.39 2.44 -3.02
CA GLY A 51 5.43 3.48 -4.03
C GLY A 51 5.31 2.95 -5.44
N ASP A 52 6.00 1.84 -5.73
CA ASP A 52 5.92 1.20 -7.04
C ASP A 52 4.51 0.69 -7.32
N TYR A 53 3.89 0.09 -6.31
CA TYR A 53 2.53 -0.43 -6.46
C TYR A 53 1.55 0.70 -6.80
N ILE A 54 1.61 1.80 -6.06
CA ILE A 54 0.72 2.93 -6.28
C ILE A 54 0.93 3.52 -7.67
N ARG A 55 2.19 3.65 -8.09
CA ARG A 55 2.51 4.18 -9.41
C ARG A 55 1.94 3.31 -10.52
N GLN A 56 2.10 1.99 -10.40
CA GLN A 56 1.59 1.06 -11.40
C GLN A 56 0.06 1.13 -11.50
N ARG A 57 -0.61 1.21 -10.36
CA ARG A 57 -2.07 1.29 -10.37
C ARG A 57 -2.56 2.58 -11.03
N ARG A 58 -1.87 3.69 -10.80
CA ARG A 58 -2.23 4.96 -11.40
C ARG A 58 -2.06 4.94 -12.91
N LEU A 59 -1.00 4.30 -13.38
CA LEU A 59 -0.76 4.18 -14.82
C LEU A 59 -1.87 3.38 -15.51
N LEU A 60 -2.43 2.41 -14.82
CA LEU A 60 -3.52 1.61 -15.38
C LEU A 60 -4.83 2.38 -15.49
N LEU A 61 -4.99 3.46 -14.70
CA LEU A 61 -6.20 4.27 -14.74
C LEU A 61 -6.18 5.29 -15.87
N GLU A 62 -5.01 5.60 -16.41
CA GLU A 62 -4.88 6.51 -17.53
C GLU A 62 -5.05 5.73 -18.84
#